data_7caa72d5b226410edab50cdea4c30374
#
_entry.id   7caa72d5b226410edab50cdea4c30374
#
_cell.length_a   1.000
_cell.length_b   1.000
_cell.length_c   1.000
_cell.angle_alpha   90.00
_cell.angle_beta   90.00
_cell.angle_gamma   90.00
#
_symmetry.space_group_name_H-M   'P 1'
#
loop_
_entity.id
_entity.type
_entity.pdbx_description
1 polymer ?
#
loop_
_entity_poly.entity_id
_entity_poly.type
_entity_poly.pdbx_seq_one_letter_code
_entity_poly.pdbx_strand_id
1 'polypeptide(L)'
;APPPRPPTPAPTPPTRPPAPPTFRPHPPPAAPAPAAPPTPRPQPSAAPQLPDRGWRRALRLATFGLIDLGPSPAQRREAQFEQAIQARLYGNYKVGVLGKGGVGKTSVAASVGSLFAELRRQDHVVAIDADTAFGRLGSRIDPASTGSFWELTADQNLRSFDDVVARLGRNAAGLHVLGGEPASGPRRVLDPAIYREATRRLDRHFTISVIDCGSTMDAPLTQEVLRDLDALIVVSSPWADGASAAARTLEWLADHGLTTLLANSLVVLNDSDGHADKRTRALLAREFVDHGRPVIEVPFDPHLRPGGVIDVNSEMAPATRRKFLEVTATIAGYFARRPDRSADRRPPEH
;
A
#
# COMPACT_ATOMS: atom_id res chain seq x y z
N ALA A 1 -44.43 53.98 -52.60
CA ALA A 1 -44.77 52.61 -52.32
C ALA A 1 -43.49 51.81 -52.10
N PRO A 2 -43.35 51.04 -50.99
CA PRO A 2 -42.17 50.20 -50.75
C PRO A 2 -42.25 48.94 -51.63
N PRO A 3 -41.10 48.34 -51.98
CA PRO A 3 -41.05 47.18 -52.84
C PRO A 3 -41.61 45.92 -52.15
N PRO A 4 -42.15 44.93 -52.91
CA PRO A 4 -42.73 43.71 -52.33
C PRO A 4 -41.69 42.83 -51.69
N ARG A 5 -42.05 42.21 -50.53
CA ARG A 5 -41.23 41.25 -49.83
C ARG A 5 -41.09 39.96 -50.64
N PRO A 6 -39.89 39.34 -50.62
CA PRO A 6 -39.71 38.04 -51.25
C PRO A 6 -40.47 36.92 -50.49
N PRO A 7 -40.91 35.86 -51.20
CA PRO A 7 -41.70 34.78 -50.62
C PRO A 7 -40.89 33.95 -49.58
N THR A 8 -41.58 33.65 -48.48
CA THR A 8 -41.04 32.78 -47.39
C THR A 8 -40.85 31.36 -47.95
N PRO A 9 -39.69 30.76 -47.76
CA PRO A 9 -39.49 29.36 -48.15
C PRO A 9 -40.36 28.39 -47.37
N ALA A 10 -40.90 27.39 -48.06
CA ALA A 10 -41.74 26.36 -47.47
C ALA A 10 -40.97 25.50 -46.43
N PRO A 11 -41.63 25.01 -45.36
CA PRO A 11 -41.01 24.19 -44.33
C PRO A 11 -40.54 22.85 -44.93
N THR A 12 -39.29 22.53 -44.69
CA THR A 12 -38.71 21.20 -45.02
C THR A 12 -39.38 20.11 -44.20
N PRO A 13 -39.78 18.97 -44.76
CA PRO A 13 -40.37 17.88 -44.01
C PRO A 13 -39.34 17.30 -43.00
N PRO A 14 -39.80 16.83 -41.81
CA PRO A 14 -38.91 16.30 -40.77
C PRO A 14 -38.19 15.00 -41.29
N THR A 15 -36.89 15.01 -41.25
CA THR A 15 -36.07 13.83 -41.51
C THR A 15 -36.39 12.72 -40.50
N ARG A 16 -36.81 11.59 -40.99
CA ARG A 16 -37.10 10.38 -40.22
C ARG A 16 -35.80 9.93 -39.53
N PRO A 17 -35.83 9.65 -38.20
CA PRO A 17 -34.67 9.14 -37.51
C PRO A 17 -34.23 7.77 -38.10
N PRO A 18 -32.94 7.47 -38.15
CA PRO A 18 -32.45 6.17 -38.62
C PRO A 18 -32.98 5.05 -37.72
N ALA A 19 -33.36 3.95 -38.34
CA ALA A 19 -33.84 2.75 -37.64
C ALA A 19 -32.72 2.19 -36.73
N PRO A 20 -33.05 1.68 -35.56
CA PRO A 20 -32.06 1.08 -34.67
C PRO A 20 -31.41 -0.16 -35.36
N PRO A 21 -30.13 -0.42 -35.08
CA PRO A 21 -29.47 -1.57 -35.68
C PRO A 21 -30.14 -2.87 -35.20
N THR A 22 -30.54 -3.69 -36.17
CA THR A 22 -31.06 -5.04 -35.93
C THR A 22 -29.91 -5.91 -35.42
N PHE A 23 -29.96 -6.27 -34.14
CA PHE A 23 -29.07 -7.29 -33.57
C PHE A 23 -29.39 -8.63 -34.25
N ARG A 24 -28.48 -9.15 -35.08
CA ARG A 24 -28.48 -10.56 -35.46
C ARG A 24 -27.96 -11.36 -34.23
N PRO A 25 -28.67 -12.37 -33.75
CA PRO A 25 -28.14 -13.24 -32.73
C PRO A 25 -26.91 -13.97 -33.28
N HIS A 26 -25.80 -13.89 -32.58
CA HIS A 26 -24.63 -14.72 -32.86
C HIS A 26 -24.98 -16.18 -32.62
N PRO A 27 -24.53 -17.12 -33.46
CA PRO A 27 -24.66 -18.53 -33.19
C PRO A 27 -23.92 -18.86 -31.86
N PRO A 28 -24.42 -19.82 -31.05
CA PRO A 28 -23.78 -20.22 -29.83
C PRO A 28 -22.34 -20.69 -30.12
N PRO A 29 -21.39 -20.40 -29.22
CA PRO A 29 -20.01 -20.85 -29.37
C PRO A 29 -19.99 -22.39 -29.43
N ALA A 30 -19.26 -22.94 -30.39
CA ALA A 30 -19.02 -24.35 -30.51
C ALA A 30 -18.39 -24.88 -29.21
N ALA A 31 -18.86 -26.06 -28.76
CA ALA A 31 -18.29 -26.71 -27.58
C ALA A 31 -16.77 -26.85 -27.72
N PRO A 32 -15.98 -26.58 -26.65
CA PRO A 32 -14.54 -26.69 -26.72
C PRO A 32 -14.15 -28.15 -26.99
N ALA A 33 -13.29 -28.33 -27.98
CA ALA A 33 -12.64 -29.61 -28.24
C ALA A 33 -11.84 -30.06 -26.98
N PRO A 34 -11.71 -31.35 -26.69
CA PRO A 34 -10.95 -31.85 -25.56
C PRO A 34 -9.50 -31.33 -25.63
N ALA A 35 -9.06 -30.70 -24.54
CA ALA A 35 -7.74 -30.11 -24.44
C ALA A 35 -6.66 -31.19 -24.62
N ALA A 36 -5.75 -30.95 -25.55
CA ALA A 36 -4.53 -31.73 -25.65
C ALA A 36 -3.72 -31.63 -24.34
N PRO A 37 -3.01 -32.68 -23.92
CA PRO A 37 -2.21 -32.64 -22.70
C PRO A 37 -1.18 -31.51 -22.81
N PRO A 38 -0.91 -30.78 -21.71
CA PRO A 38 -0.01 -29.65 -21.71
C PRO A 38 1.42 -30.14 -22.04
N THR A 39 1.99 -29.63 -23.11
CA THR A 39 3.44 -29.74 -23.38
C THR A 39 4.19 -29.06 -22.23
N PRO A 40 5.21 -29.71 -21.64
CA PRO A 40 6.01 -29.08 -20.61
C PRO A 40 6.68 -27.83 -21.19
N ARG A 41 6.35 -26.65 -20.65
CA ARG A 41 7.08 -25.41 -20.94
C ARG A 41 8.52 -25.59 -20.46
N PRO A 42 9.54 -25.19 -21.23
CA PRO A 42 10.90 -25.11 -20.72
C PRO A 42 10.90 -24.12 -19.54
N GLN A 43 11.21 -24.63 -18.36
CA GLN A 43 11.45 -23.80 -17.18
C GLN A 43 12.69 -22.93 -17.48
N PRO A 44 12.65 -21.61 -17.26
CA PRO A 44 13.86 -20.82 -17.28
C PRO A 44 14.81 -21.41 -16.24
N SER A 45 15.99 -21.79 -16.70
CA SER A 45 17.09 -22.29 -15.87
C SER A 45 17.34 -21.27 -14.76
N ALA A 46 16.88 -21.57 -13.55
CA ALA A 46 17.20 -20.81 -12.36
C ALA A 46 18.72 -20.89 -12.18
N ALA A 47 19.39 -19.74 -12.23
CA ALA A 47 20.77 -19.64 -11.78
C ALA A 47 20.86 -20.28 -10.38
N PRO A 48 21.90 -21.09 -10.09
CA PRO A 48 22.01 -21.80 -8.83
C PRO A 48 22.10 -20.76 -7.69
N GLN A 49 20.99 -20.53 -7.01
CA GLN A 49 21.01 -19.87 -5.71
C GLN A 49 21.58 -20.91 -4.75
N LEU A 50 22.85 -20.75 -4.40
CA LEU A 50 23.48 -21.50 -3.34
C LEU A 50 22.65 -21.35 -2.06
N PRO A 51 22.09 -22.41 -1.49
CA PRO A 51 21.29 -22.33 -0.28
C PRO A 51 22.22 -22.06 0.90
N ASP A 52 22.32 -20.80 1.32
CA ASP A 52 23.11 -20.35 2.49
C ASP A 52 22.73 -21.08 3.80
N ARG A 53 21.65 -21.82 3.81
CA ARG A 53 21.18 -22.61 4.96
C ARG A 53 21.64 -24.08 4.98
N GLY A 54 21.89 -24.69 3.84
CA GLY A 54 22.13 -26.13 3.75
C GLY A 54 23.52 -26.56 4.23
N TRP A 55 24.59 -25.94 3.74
CA TRP A 55 25.94 -26.38 4.01
C TRP A 55 26.43 -26.09 5.44
N ARG A 56 26.00 -24.97 6.05
CA ARG A 56 26.31 -24.66 7.47
C ARG A 56 25.66 -25.64 8.42
N ARG A 57 24.40 -26.04 8.13
CA ARG A 57 23.71 -27.09 8.88
C ARG A 57 24.38 -28.45 8.69
N ALA A 58 24.75 -28.77 7.46
CA ALA A 58 25.50 -29.99 7.14
C ALA A 58 26.86 -30.03 7.84
N LEU A 59 27.58 -28.89 7.86
CA LEU A 59 28.87 -28.80 8.55
C LEU A 59 28.74 -28.94 10.07
N ARG A 60 27.72 -28.32 10.67
CA ARG A 60 27.42 -28.46 12.09
C ARG A 60 27.04 -29.89 12.46
N LEU A 61 26.28 -30.58 11.61
CA LEU A 61 25.94 -31.98 11.81
C LEU A 61 27.15 -32.89 11.59
N ALA A 62 27.99 -32.62 10.58
CA ALA A 62 29.21 -33.39 10.28
C ALA A 62 30.31 -33.23 11.34
N THR A 63 30.33 -32.11 12.06
CA THR A 63 31.30 -31.84 13.14
C THR A 63 30.73 -32.05 14.54
N PHE A 64 29.57 -32.73 14.66
CA PHE A 64 28.89 -32.95 15.96
C PHE A 64 28.74 -31.67 16.81
N GLY A 65 28.57 -30.52 16.15
CA GLY A 65 28.39 -29.24 16.84
C GLY A 65 29.67 -28.50 17.26
N LEU A 66 30.85 -29.09 16.97
CA LEU A 66 32.16 -28.49 17.32
C LEU A 66 32.48 -27.21 16.54
N ILE A 67 31.91 -27.03 15.35
CA ILE A 67 32.04 -25.79 14.55
C ILE A 67 30.67 -25.09 14.44
N ASP A 68 30.45 -24.13 15.31
CA ASP A 68 29.33 -23.22 15.19
C ASP A 68 29.80 -21.94 14.49
N LEU A 69 29.47 -21.79 13.21
CA LEU A 69 29.83 -20.60 12.41
C LEU A 69 28.99 -19.36 12.79
N GLY A 70 28.12 -19.48 13.80
CA GLY A 70 27.21 -18.39 14.20
C GLY A 70 26.24 -17.94 13.09
N PRO A 71 25.41 -16.95 13.34
CA PRO A 71 24.48 -16.43 12.33
C PRO A 71 25.25 -15.73 11.20
N SER A 72 24.76 -15.92 9.96
CA SER A 72 25.33 -15.25 8.79
C SER A 72 25.17 -13.72 8.89
N PRO A 73 25.96 -12.91 8.16
CA PRO A 73 25.78 -11.46 8.14
C PRO A 73 24.37 -11.04 7.74
N ALA A 74 23.71 -11.79 6.83
CA ALA A 74 22.33 -11.56 6.44
C ALA A 74 21.35 -11.82 7.59
N GLN A 75 21.53 -12.91 8.32
CA GLN A 75 20.70 -13.24 9.50
C GLN A 75 20.89 -12.24 10.64
N ARG A 76 22.13 -11.77 10.86
CA ARG A 76 22.38 -10.71 11.87
C ARG A 76 21.66 -9.41 11.50
N ARG A 77 21.68 -9.02 10.22
CA ARG A 77 21.00 -7.83 9.75
C ARG A 77 19.47 -7.97 9.87
N GLU A 78 18.93 -9.13 9.51
CA GLU A 78 17.49 -9.43 9.67
C GLU A 78 17.07 -9.33 11.14
N ALA A 79 17.83 -9.94 12.07
CA ALA A 79 17.59 -9.81 13.51
C ALA A 79 17.69 -8.36 14.02
N GLN A 80 18.61 -7.55 13.47
CA GLN A 80 18.68 -6.12 13.79
C GLN A 80 17.43 -5.36 13.34
N PHE A 81 16.90 -5.68 12.16
CA PHE A 81 15.65 -5.07 11.67
C PHE A 81 14.48 -5.48 12.55
N GLU A 82 14.34 -6.76 12.91
CA GLU A 82 13.30 -7.25 13.81
C GLU A 82 13.37 -6.57 15.17
N GLN A 83 14.58 -6.43 15.73
CA GLN A 83 14.78 -5.70 16.98
C GLN A 83 14.40 -4.22 16.89
N ALA A 84 14.75 -3.56 15.77
CA ALA A 84 14.36 -2.18 15.53
C ALA A 84 12.83 -2.01 15.42
N ILE A 85 12.15 -2.96 14.75
CA ILE A 85 10.69 -2.96 14.63
C ILE A 85 10.02 -3.12 16.00
N GLN A 86 10.62 -3.88 16.92
CA GLN A 86 10.15 -4.11 18.30
C GLN A 86 10.50 -2.98 19.27
N ALA A 87 11.16 -1.90 18.80
CA ALA A 87 11.48 -0.75 19.64
C ALA A 87 10.22 -0.18 20.33
N ARG A 88 10.41 0.41 21.52
CA ARG A 88 9.30 1.00 22.27
C ARG A 88 8.61 2.10 21.49
N LEU A 89 7.29 2.03 21.45
CA LEU A 89 6.41 3.04 20.89
C LEU A 89 5.50 3.56 22.01
N TYR A 90 5.37 4.88 22.10
CA TYR A 90 4.45 5.53 23.04
C TYR A 90 3.30 6.18 22.28
N GLY A 91 2.07 5.83 22.66
CA GLY A 91 0.85 6.31 21.99
C GLY A 91 0.64 5.69 20.60
N ASN A 92 -0.11 6.39 19.76
CA ASN A 92 -0.42 5.92 18.40
C ASN A 92 0.62 6.41 17.41
N TYR A 93 0.86 5.67 16.35
CA TYR A 93 1.79 6.04 15.28
C TYR A 93 1.14 5.79 13.91
N LYS A 94 1.14 6.81 13.07
CA LYS A 94 0.49 6.79 11.76
C LYS A 94 1.51 6.89 10.63
N VAL A 95 1.51 5.88 9.77
CA VAL A 95 2.41 5.78 8.62
C VAL A 95 1.60 5.89 7.34
N GLY A 96 1.85 6.92 6.55
CA GLY A 96 1.25 7.05 5.22
C GLY A 96 2.06 6.33 4.15
N VAL A 97 1.37 5.83 3.14
CA VAL A 97 1.99 5.29 1.92
C VAL A 97 1.44 6.07 0.74
N LEU A 98 2.29 6.84 0.07
CA LEU A 98 1.92 7.77 -0.99
C LEU A 98 2.79 7.54 -2.22
N GLY A 99 2.29 7.90 -3.40
CA GLY A 99 3.02 7.80 -4.68
C GLY A 99 2.08 7.81 -5.87
N LYS A 100 2.64 7.86 -7.06
CA LYS A 100 1.90 7.85 -8.32
C LYS A 100 0.99 6.60 -8.45
N GLY A 101 -0.07 6.69 -9.25
CA GLY A 101 -0.90 5.52 -9.57
C GLY A 101 -0.09 4.39 -10.22
N GLY A 102 -0.32 3.15 -9.79
CA GLY A 102 0.32 1.96 -10.36
C GLY A 102 1.70 1.58 -9.82
N VAL A 103 2.33 2.39 -8.95
CA VAL A 103 3.67 2.08 -8.39
C VAL A 103 3.67 1.02 -7.29
N GLY A 104 2.50 0.54 -6.85
CA GLY A 104 2.39 -0.52 -5.84
C GLY A 104 2.20 -0.03 -4.40
N LYS A 105 1.66 1.16 -4.17
CA LYS A 105 1.35 1.70 -2.83
C LYS A 105 0.64 0.70 -1.93
N THR A 106 -0.47 0.16 -2.42
CA THR A 106 -1.29 -0.82 -1.69
C THR A 106 -0.50 -2.07 -1.29
N SER A 107 0.38 -2.57 -2.17
CA SER A 107 1.25 -3.71 -1.84
C SER A 107 2.27 -3.35 -0.76
N VAL A 108 2.84 -2.14 -0.81
CA VAL A 108 3.75 -1.64 0.23
C VAL A 108 3.01 -1.48 1.56
N ALA A 109 1.81 -0.86 1.56
CA ALA A 109 1.01 -0.67 2.77
C ALA A 109 0.63 -2.00 3.43
N ALA A 110 0.13 -2.97 2.65
CA ALA A 110 -0.22 -4.30 3.15
C ALA A 110 0.99 -5.06 3.69
N SER A 111 2.16 -5.00 3.00
CA SER A 111 3.37 -5.70 3.42
C SER A 111 3.97 -5.10 4.70
N VAL A 112 4.10 -3.77 4.78
CA VAL A 112 4.62 -3.08 5.96
C VAL A 112 3.69 -3.26 7.16
N GLY A 113 2.37 -3.12 6.96
CA GLY A 113 1.37 -3.35 7.99
C GLY A 113 1.41 -4.78 8.53
N SER A 114 1.52 -5.78 7.64
CA SER A 114 1.63 -7.19 8.04
C SER A 114 2.88 -7.48 8.85
N LEU A 115 4.03 -6.91 8.48
CA LEU A 115 5.28 -7.07 9.22
C LEU A 115 5.23 -6.38 10.61
N PHE A 116 4.60 -5.20 10.72
CA PHE A 116 4.34 -4.61 12.02
C PHE A 116 3.47 -5.51 12.88
N ALA A 117 2.35 -6.03 12.34
CA ALA A 117 1.44 -6.88 13.09
C ALA A 117 2.09 -8.22 13.52
N GLU A 118 2.89 -8.83 12.63
CA GLU A 118 3.60 -10.08 12.92
C GLU A 118 4.64 -9.93 14.05
N LEU A 119 5.45 -8.85 13.99
CA LEU A 119 6.60 -8.68 14.86
C LEU A 119 6.28 -7.95 16.16
N ARG A 120 5.16 -7.22 16.22
CA ARG A 120 4.70 -6.45 17.38
C ARG A 120 3.41 -7.05 17.96
N ARG A 121 3.45 -8.30 18.35
CA ARG A 121 2.26 -9.08 18.79
C ARG A 121 1.52 -8.49 20.01
N GLN A 122 2.15 -7.59 20.75
CA GLN A 122 1.52 -6.89 21.87
C GLN A 122 0.81 -5.61 21.45
N ASP A 123 1.03 -5.16 20.22
CA ASP A 123 0.42 -3.98 19.64
C ASP A 123 -0.69 -4.39 18.66
N HIS A 124 -1.71 -3.54 18.55
CA HIS A 124 -2.74 -3.70 17.54
C HIS A 124 -2.39 -2.82 16.35
N VAL A 125 -2.34 -3.43 15.15
CA VAL A 125 -1.99 -2.75 13.90
C VAL A 125 -3.18 -2.79 12.96
N VAL A 126 -3.52 -1.63 12.36
CA VAL A 126 -4.58 -1.50 11.35
C VAL A 126 -4.05 -0.86 10.08
N ALA A 127 -4.45 -1.40 8.94
CA ALA A 127 -4.28 -0.78 7.64
C ALA A 127 -5.58 -0.07 7.25
N ILE A 128 -5.48 1.14 6.69
CA ILE A 128 -6.62 2.01 6.38
C ILE A 128 -6.55 2.38 4.90
N ASP A 129 -7.61 2.08 4.15
CA ASP A 129 -7.71 2.38 2.73
C ASP A 129 -8.28 3.79 2.52
N ALA A 130 -7.41 4.77 2.37
CA ALA A 130 -7.77 6.16 2.08
C ALA A 130 -7.70 6.50 0.58
N ASP A 131 -7.50 5.53 -0.32
CA ASP A 131 -7.60 5.73 -1.76
C ASP A 131 -9.07 5.64 -2.21
N THR A 132 -9.72 6.78 -2.31
CA THR A 132 -11.15 6.89 -2.69
C THR A 132 -11.42 6.54 -4.15
N ALA A 133 -10.40 6.54 -5.01
CA ALA A 133 -10.57 6.33 -6.43
C ALA A 133 -10.53 4.84 -6.81
N PHE A 134 -9.55 4.12 -6.28
CA PHE A 134 -9.26 2.74 -6.67
C PHE A 134 -8.78 1.89 -5.51
N GLY A 135 -9.15 2.23 -4.26
CA GLY A 135 -8.72 1.51 -3.07
C GLY A 135 -8.96 0.01 -3.17
N ARG A 136 -7.92 -0.76 -2.95
CA ARG A 136 -7.94 -2.22 -2.99
C ARG A 136 -7.26 -2.86 -1.77
N LEU A 137 -6.99 -2.06 -0.75
CA LEU A 137 -6.26 -2.54 0.41
C LEU A 137 -7.00 -3.68 1.11
N GLY A 138 -8.33 -3.55 1.25
CA GLY A 138 -9.18 -4.62 1.79
C GLY A 138 -8.96 -5.94 1.06
N SER A 139 -9.05 -5.96 -0.27
CA SER A 139 -8.89 -7.18 -1.07
C SER A 139 -7.46 -7.76 -1.03
N ARG A 140 -6.46 -6.96 -0.66
CA ARG A 140 -5.05 -7.39 -0.52
C ARG A 140 -4.75 -7.98 0.85
N ILE A 141 -5.60 -7.72 1.85
CA ILE A 141 -5.41 -8.15 3.24
C ILE A 141 -6.46 -9.20 3.61
N ASP A 142 -7.73 -8.87 3.44
CA ASP A 142 -8.86 -9.77 3.72
C ASP A 142 -10.02 -9.50 2.75
N PRO A 143 -10.15 -10.27 1.66
CA PRO A 143 -11.22 -10.11 0.67
C PRO A 143 -12.63 -10.32 1.21
N ALA A 144 -12.77 -11.00 2.36
CA ALA A 144 -14.06 -11.24 2.99
C ALA A 144 -14.52 -10.06 3.85
N SER A 145 -13.64 -9.08 4.10
CA SER A 145 -13.98 -7.89 4.88
C SER A 145 -15.01 -7.04 4.15
N THR A 146 -16.09 -6.71 4.87
CA THR A 146 -17.18 -5.86 4.38
C THR A 146 -17.26 -4.51 5.09
N GLY A 147 -16.46 -4.29 6.14
CA GLY A 147 -16.48 -3.07 6.93
C GLY A 147 -15.95 -1.86 6.17
N SER A 148 -16.63 -0.74 6.31
CA SER A 148 -16.26 0.53 5.68
C SER A 148 -16.20 1.68 6.68
N PHE A 149 -15.64 2.83 6.24
CA PHE A 149 -15.61 4.05 7.04
C PHE A 149 -17.00 4.47 7.55
N TRP A 150 -17.99 4.37 6.70
CA TRP A 150 -19.36 4.83 7.03
C TRP A 150 -20.02 3.94 8.08
N GLU A 151 -19.85 2.63 7.99
CA GLU A 151 -20.35 1.70 8.99
C GLU A 151 -19.62 1.87 10.31
N LEU A 152 -18.29 2.02 10.26
CA LEU A 152 -17.49 2.29 11.45
C LEU A 152 -17.91 3.60 12.13
N THR A 153 -18.20 4.65 11.36
CA THR A 153 -18.58 5.96 11.93
C THR A 153 -20.05 6.07 12.34
N ALA A 154 -20.95 5.36 11.66
CA ALA A 154 -22.38 5.36 11.97
C ALA A 154 -22.72 4.55 13.23
N ASP A 155 -21.96 3.50 13.53
CA ASP A 155 -22.23 2.62 14.67
C ASP A 155 -21.84 3.30 15.98
N GLN A 156 -22.83 3.55 16.84
CA GLN A 156 -22.64 4.19 18.15
C GLN A 156 -22.33 3.18 19.27
N ASN A 157 -22.40 1.87 18.98
CA ASN A 157 -22.23 0.81 19.96
C ASN A 157 -20.81 0.27 20.03
N LEU A 158 -19.86 0.84 19.27
CA LEU A 158 -18.44 0.44 19.27
C LEU A 158 -17.76 0.95 20.56
N ARG A 159 -17.86 0.17 21.63
CA ARG A 159 -17.32 0.53 22.95
C ARG A 159 -16.06 -0.23 23.31
N SER A 160 -15.94 -1.47 22.87
CA SER A 160 -14.81 -2.37 23.13
C SER A 160 -13.94 -2.56 21.90
N PHE A 161 -12.75 -3.13 22.10
CA PHE A 161 -11.90 -3.58 21.00
C PHE A 161 -12.62 -4.61 20.11
N ASP A 162 -13.32 -5.57 20.73
CA ASP A 162 -14.04 -6.62 20.01
C ASP A 162 -15.16 -6.06 19.11
N ASP A 163 -15.87 -5.01 19.56
CA ASP A 163 -16.89 -4.34 18.75
C ASP A 163 -16.27 -3.71 17.50
N VAL A 164 -15.08 -3.09 17.65
CA VAL A 164 -14.39 -2.44 16.53
C VAL A 164 -13.84 -3.48 15.56
N VAL A 165 -13.15 -4.52 16.03
CA VAL A 165 -12.55 -5.53 15.13
C VAL A 165 -13.59 -6.37 14.40
N ALA A 166 -14.81 -6.49 14.94
CA ALA A 166 -15.95 -7.11 14.24
C ALA A 166 -16.35 -6.36 12.94
N ARG A 167 -15.93 -5.10 12.79
CA ARG A 167 -16.14 -4.28 11.59
C ARG A 167 -14.92 -4.22 10.67
N LEU A 168 -13.84 -4.91 11.00
CA LEU A 168 -12.58 -4.89 10.26
C LEU A 168 -12.29 -6.28 9.69
N GLY A 169 -11.57 -6.32 8.58
CA GLY A 169 -10.94 -7.55 8.13
C GLY A 169 -9.67 -7.85 8.92
N ARG A 170 -9.14 -9.08 8.77
CA ARG A 170 -7.89 -9.48 9.41
C ARG A 170 -7.17 -10.55 8.62
N ASN A 171 -5.85 -10.40 8.41
CA ASN A 171 -5.04 -11.45 7.78
C ASN A 171 -4.35 -12.39 8.81
N ALA A 172 -3.64 -13.40 8.27
CA ALA A 172 -2.91 -14.39 9.08
C ALA A 172 -1.75 -13.78 9.90
N ALA A 173 -1.16 -12.66 9.46
CA ALA A 173 -0.14 -11.94 10.21
C ALA A 173 -0.69 -11.15 11.41
N GLY A 174 -2.01 -11.04 11.53
CA GLY A 174 -2.68 -10.30 12.60
C GLY A 174 -2.96 -8.83 12.25
N LEU A 175 -2.70 -8.39 11.01
CA LEU A 175 -3.03 -7.06 10.54
C LEU A 175 -4.55 -6.94 10.34
N HIS A 176 -5.15 -5.92 10.97
CA HIS A 176 -6.53 -5.55 10.70
C HIS A 176 -6.62 -4.60 9.50
N VAL A 177 -7.77 -4.56 8.82
CA VAL A 177 -7.97 -3.65 7.71
C VAL A 177 -9.35 -2.99 7.77
N LEU A 178 -9.35 -1.65 7.64
CA LEU A 178 -10.52 -0.88 7.27
C LEU A 178 -10.46 -0.66 5.75
N GLY A 179 -11.27 -1.41 5.01
CA GLY A 179 -11.37 -1.30 3.56
C GLY A 179 -12.05 0.00 3.13
N GLY A 180 -11.88 0.33 1.86
CA GLY A 180 -12.70 1.33 1.18
C GLY A 180 -14.10 0.79 0.88
N GLU A 181 -14.83 1.49 0.02
CA GLU A 181 -16.14 1.02 -0.45
C GLU A 181 -16.03 -0.29 -1.24
N PRO A 182 -16.97 -1.24 -1.04
CA PRO A 182 -17.02 -2.44 -1.86
C PRO A 182 -17.17 -2.05 -3.34
N ALA A 183 -16.57 -2.86 -4.22
CA ALA A 183 -16.59 -2.62 -5.67
C ALA A 183 -18.02 -2.62 -6.28
N SER A 184 -19.00 -3.21 -5.59
CA SER A 184 -20.39 -3.32 -6.01
C SER A 184 -21.26 -2.32 -5.21
N GLY A 185 -21.53 -1.17 -5.81
CA GLY A 185 -22.44 -0.17 -5.21
C GLY A 185 -22.11 1.27 -5.66
N PRO A 186 -22.99 2.24 -5.34
CA PRO A 186 -22.69 3.65 -5.59
C PRO A 186 -21.51 4.06 -4.70
N ARG A 187 -20.43 4.53 -5.30
CA ARG A 187 -19.25 4.99 -4.57
C ARG A 187 -19.56 6.27 -3.80
N ARG A 188 -19.42 6.20 -2.49
CA ARG A 188 -19.47 7.38 -1.62
C ARG A 188 -18.06 8.01 -1.59
N VAL A 189 -17.99 9.32 -1.68
CA VAL A 189 -16.71 10.02 -1.56
C VAL A 189 -16.36 10.12 -0.07
N LEU A 190 -15.20 9.58 0.30
CA LEU A 190 -14.68 9.74 1.65
C LEU A 190 -14.24 11.18 1.84
N ASP A 191 -14.92 11.90 2.72
CA ASP A 191 -14.55 13.26 3.09
C ASP A 191 -13.63 13.29 4.32
N PRO A 192 -12.91 14.42 4.54
CA PRO A 192 -12.00 14.56 5.67
C PRO A 192 -12.65 14.39 7.05
N ALA A 193 -13.95 14.70 7.21
CA ALA A 193 -14.62 14.58 8.50
C ALA A 193 -14.91 13.12 8.86
N ILE A 194 -15.35 12.33 7.89
CA ILE A 194 -15.54 10.88 8.05
C ILE A 194 -14.20 10.20 8.33
N TYR A 195 -13.13 10.56 7.62
CA TYR A 195 -11.78 10.05 7.87
C TYR A 195 -11.34 10.34 9.32
N ARG A 196 -11.43 11.59 9.77
CA ARG A 196 -11.05 11.98 11.14
C ARG A 196 -11.85 11.24 12.21
N GLU A 197 -13.15 11.08 12.02
CA GLU A 197 -13.98 10.35 12.98
C GLU A 197 -13.61 8.87 13.02
N ALA A 198 -13.39 8.23 11.87
CA ALA A 198 -12.98 6.83 11.81
C ALA A 198 -11.61 6.62 12.48
N THR A 199 -10.62 7.44 12.13
CA THR A 199 -9.27 7.33 12.72
C THR A 199 -9.28 7.62 14.21
N ARG A 200 -10.07 8.60 14.69
CA ARG A 200 -10.24 8.88 16.11
C ARG A 200 -10.81 7.67 16.89
N ARG A 201 -11.71 6.89 16.27
CA ARG A 201 -12.24 5.65 16.88
C ARG A 201 -11.19 4.55 16.90
N LEU A 202 -10.45 4.38 15.79
CA LEU A 202 -9.37 3.39 15.69
C LEU A 202 -8.21 3.71 16.66
N ASP A 203 -7.85 4.96 16.83
CA ASP A 203 -6.76 5.41 17.72
C ASP A 203 -6.95 5.02 19.20
N ARG A 204 -8.16 4.67 19.60
CA ARG A 204 -8.44 4.18 20.98
C ARG A 204 -7.98 2.73 21.17
N HIS A 205 -7.82 2.00 20.09
CA HIS A 205 -7.62 0.54 20.11
C HIS A 205 -6.37 0.09 19.36
N PHE A 206 -5.87 0.90 18.42
CA PHE A 206 -4.73 0.55 17.58
C PHE A 206 -3.55 1.48 17.87
N THR A 207 -2.37 0.89 18.04
CA THR A 207 -1.13 1.65 18.30
C THR A 207 -0.43 2.04 16.99
N ILE A 208 -0.62 1.29 15.92
CA ILE A 208 -0.04 1.59 14.61
C ILE A 208 -1.13 1.56 13.55
N SER A 209 -1.20 2.64 12.75
CA SER A 209 -2.06 2.73 11.58
C SER A 209 -1.21 2.92 10.33
N VAL A 210 -1.38 2.06 9.32
CA VAL A 210 -0.75 2.19 8.00
C VAL A 210 -1.81 2.65 7.00
N ILE A 211 -1.67 3.85 6.46
CA ILE A 211 -2.67 4.48 5.61
C ILE A 211 -2.23 4.41 4.15
N ASP A 212 -2.99 3.67 3.32
CA ASP A 212 -2.82 3.66 1.86
C ASP A 212 -3.48 4.91 1.28
N CYS A 213 -2.68 5.89 0.88
CA CYS A 213 -3.15 7.19 0.43
C CYS A 213 -3.50 7.18 -1.07
N GLY A 214 -4.46 7.99 -1.46
CA GLY A 214 -4.68 8.30 -2.87
C GLY A 214 -3.47 8.95 -3.53
N SER A 215 -3.46 9.02 -4.85
CA SER A 215 -2.32 9.57 -5.63
C SER A 215 -2.37 11.09 -5.84
N THR A 216 -3.43 11.76 -5.44
CA THR A 216 -3.66 13.20 -5.68
C THR A 216 -3.34 14.01 -4.43
N MET A 217 -2.22 14.76 -4.46
CA MET A 217 -1.74 15.55 -3.31
C MET A 217 -2.69 16.65 -2.90
N ASP A 218 -3.31 17.34 -3.87
CA ASP A 218 -4.18 18.50 -3.63
C ASP A 218 -5.60 18.10 -3.21
N ALA A 219 -5.92 16.81 -3.16
CA ALA A 219 -7.22 16.37 -2.70
C ALA A 219 -7.40 16.71 -1.19
N PRO A 220 -8.54 17.27 -0.77
CA PRO A 220 -8.79 17.65 0.62
C PRO A 220 -8.55 16.48 1.60
N LEU A 221 -8.95 15.28 1.23
CA LEU A 221 -8.71 14.07 2.03
C LEU A 221 -7.21 13.76 2.17
N THR A 222 -6.44 13.81 1.07
CA THR A 222 -5.00 13.55 1.11
C THR A 222 -4.29 14.55 2.01
N GLN A 223 -4.64 15.82 1.94
CA GLN A 223 -4.10 16.85 2.81
C GLN A 223 -4.44 16.61 4.29
N GLU A 224 -5.66 16.18 4.58
CA GLU A 224 -6.06 15.81 5.94
C GLU A 224 -5.25 14.62 6.46
N VAL A 225 -5.11 13.57 5.65
CA VAL A 225 -4.27 12.41 5.98
C VAL A 225 -2.83 12.84 6.26
N LEU A 226 -2.20 13.63 5.38
CA LEU A 226 -0.81 14.05 5.54
C LEU A 226 -0.54 14.84 6.83
N ARG A 227 -1.51 15.64 7.31
CA ARG A 227 -1.39 16.36 8.58
C ARG A 227 -1.51 15.45 9.80
N ASP A 228 -2.13 14.30 9.65
CA ASP A 228 -2.35 13.31 10.71
C ASP A 228 -1.20 12.29 10.82
N LEU A 229 -0.27 12.25 9.85
CA LEU A 229 0.83 11.29 9.80
C LEU A 229 2.00 11.65 10.70
N ASP A 230 2.68 10.62 11.22
CA ASP A 230 3.96 10.70 11.92
C ASP A 230 5.16 10.36 11.00
N ALA A 231 4.94 9.49 10.01
CA ALA A 231 5.93 9.11 9.00
C ALA A 231 5.30 8.86 7.62
N LEU A 232 6.11 8.92 6.56
CA LEU A 232 5.65 8.72 5.20
C LEU A 232 6.58 7.80 4.40
N ILE A 233 5.99 6.86 3.69
CA ILE A 233 6.64 6.05 2.68
C ILE A 233 6.23 6.60 1.31
N VAL A 234 7.19 7.18 0.59
CA VAL A 234 6.97 7.64 -0.79
C VAL A 234 7.34 6.52 -1.73
N VAL A 235 6.34 5.94 -2.41
CA VAL A 235 6.56 4.83 -3.34
C VAL A 235 6.77 5.36 -4.75
N SER A 236 7.88 4.96 -5.36
CA SER A 236 8.27 5.25 -6.73
C SER A 236 8.42 3.96 -7.52
N SER A 237 8.13 3.99 -8.82
CA SER A 237 8.64 2.97 -9.72
C SER A 237 10.10 3.26 -10.05
N PRO A 238 10.89 2.25 -10.48
CA PRO A 238 12.27 2.43 -10.90
C PRO A 238 12.40 3.02 -12.32
N TRP A 239 11.51 3.96 -12.67
CA TRP A 239 11.45 4.67 -13.94
C TRP A 239 11.45 6.19 -13.70
N ALA A 240 11.92 6.94 -14.68
CA ALA A 240 12.08 8.39 -14.58
C ALA A 240 10.78 9.13 -14.19
N ASP A 241 9.63 8.68 -14.69
CA ASP A 241 8.32 9.29 -14.39
C ASP A 241 7.87 9.03 -12.95
N GLY A 242 8.14 7.84 -12.41
CA GLY A 242 7.91 7.50 -11.00
C GLY A 242 8.84 8.30 -10.08
N ALA A 243 10.13 8.36 -10.41
CA ALA A 243 11.11 9.12 -9.66
C ALA A 243 10.77 10.63 -9.64
N SER A 244 10.44 11.21 -10.79
CA SER A 244 9.99 12.60 -10.87
C SER A 244 8.72 12.87 -10.04
N ALA A 245 7.77 11.94 -10.01
CA ALA A 245 6.58 12.08 -9.18
C ALA A 245 6.91 12.01 -7.68
N ALA A 246 7.83 11.13 -7.28
CA ALA A 246 8.29 11.03 -5.90
C ALA A 246 9.06 12.28 -5.45
N ALA A 247 9.94 12.82 -6.30
CA ALA A 247 10.66 14.07 -6.03
C ALA A 247 9.67 15.23 -5.81
N ARG A 248 8.70 15.40 -6.71
CA ARG A 248 7.63 16.42 -6.54
C ARG A 248 6.84 16.24 -5.25
N THR A 249 6.62 15.00 -4.80
CA THR A 249 5.97 14.74 -3.52
C THR A 249 6.79 15.28 -2.35
N LEU A 250 8.10 15.05 -2.36
CA LEU A 250 9.00 15.54 -1.31
C LEU A 250 9.11 17.08 -1.32
N GLU A 251 9.20 17.69 -2.49
CA GLU A 251 9.18 19.15 -2.69
C GLU A 251 7.86 19.74 -2.17
N TRP A 252 6.74 19.14 -2.52
CA TRP A 252 5.42 19.59 -2.06
C TRP A 252 5.31 19.58 -0.53
N LEU A 253 5.84 18.55 0.14
CA LEU A 253 5.87 18.50 1.62
C LEU A 253 6.70 19.65 2.21
N ALA A 254 7.84 19.99 1.60
CA ALA A 254 8.68 21.10 2.01
C ALA A 254 7.94 22.44 1.86
N ASP A 255 7.33 22.67 0.70
CA ASP A 255 6.62 23.92 0.36
C ASP A 255 5.39 24.16 1.24
N HIS A 256 4.75 23.07 1.73
CA HIS A 256 3.59 23.16 2.62
C HIS A 256 3.95 23.09 4.11
N GLY A 257 5.22 23.21 4.45
CA GLY A 257 5.69 23.28 5.85
C GLY A 257 5.57 21.96 6.63
N LEU A 258 5.36 20.81 5.95
CA LEU A 258 5.30 19.49 6.57
C LEU A 258 6.72 18.94 6.84
N THR A 259 7.57 19.77 7.44
CA THR A 259 9.01 19.51 7.63
C THR A 259 9.28 18.28 8.51
N THR A 260 8.48 18.08 9.56
CA THR A 260 8.60 16.90 10.43
C THR A 260 8.26 15.63 9.66
N LEU A 261 7.18 15.63 8.87
CA LEU A 261 6.80 14.50 8.05
C LEU A 261 7.85 14.21 6.97
N LEU A 262 8.37 15.28 6.33
CA LEU A 262 9.48 15.16 5.39
C LEU A 262 10.72 14.55 6.06
N ALA A 263 11.10 14.99 7.28
CA ALA A 263 12.22 14.42 8.02
C ALA A 263 12.05 12.94 8.37
N ASN A 264 10.80 12.50 8.55
CA ASN A 264 10.40 11.11 8.84
C ASN A 264 9.89 10.37 7.59
N SER A 265 10.36 10.77 6.40
CA SER A 265 10.03 10.10 5.15
C SER A 265 11.16 9.21 4.64
N LEU A 266 10.80 8.17 3.90
CA LEU A 266 11.71 7.35 3.11
C LEU A 266 11.12 7.11 1.72
N VAL A 267 11.98 6.79 0.75
CA VAL A 267 11.58 6.44 -0.61
C VAL A 267 11.71 4.94 -0.82
N VAL A 268 10.67 4.31 -1.33
CA VAL A 268 10.69 2.92 -1.78
C VAL A 268 10.69 2.90 -3.30
N LEU A 269 11.79 2.44 -3.90
CA LEU A 269 11.86 2.11 -5.32
C LEU A 269 11.31 0.70 -5.51
N ASN A 270 10.05 0.60 -5.90
CA ASN A 270 9.34 -0.66 -6.05
C ASN A 270 9.34 -1.13 -7.51
N ASP A 271 10.03 -2.24 -7.78
CA ASP A 271 10.01 -2.88 -9.09
C ASP A 271 8.74 -3.72 -9.23
N SER A 272 7.68 -3.11 -9.72
CA SER A 272 6.35 -3.76 -9.84
C SER A 272 6.18 -4.58 -11.12
N ASP A 273 7.07 -4.45 -12.10
CA ASP A 273 6.98 -5.10 -13.42
C ASP A 273 8.16 -6.03 -13.76
N GLY A 274 9.26 -5.96 -13.03
CA GLY A 274 10.43 -6.82 -13.20
C GLY A 274 11.31 -6.44 -14.39
N HIS A 275 11.13 -5.28 -14.99
CA HIS A 275 11.85 -4.86 -16.19
C HIS A 275 12.95 -3.83 -15.92
N ALA A 276 13.03 -3.30 -14.71
CA ALA A 276 14.03 -2.28 -14.39
C ALA A 276 15.44 -2.84 -14.31
N ASP A 277 16.35 -2.30 -15.11
CA ASP A 277 17.75 -2.67 -15.05
C ASP A 277 18.44 -2.12 -13.79
N LYS A 278 19.51 -2.79 -13.37
CA LYS A 278 20.25 -2.44 -12.15
C LYS A 278 20.88 -1.04 -12.22
N ARG A 279 21.29 -0.58 -13.41
CA ARG A 279 21.95 0.72 -13.58
C ARG A 279 20.96 1.86 -13.38
N THR A 280 19.78 1.77 -13.99
CA THR A 280 18.70 2.75 -13.83
C THR A 280 18.26 2.85 -12.38
N ARG A 281 18.04 1.72 -11.69
CA ARG A 281 17.70 1.72 -10.27
C ARG A 281 18.75 2.40 -9.41
N ALA A 282 20.05 2.08 -9.64
CA ALA A 282 21.14 2.68 -8.88
C ALA A 282 21.27 4.18 -9.10
N LEU A 283 21.02 4.68 -10.31
CA LEU A 283 21.02 6.11 -10.62
C LEU A 283 19.90 6.84 -9.87
N LEU A 284 18.68 6.33 -9.95
CA LEU A 284 17.53 6.91 -9.27
C LEU A 284 17.66 6.86 -7.74
N ALA A 285 18.21 5.76 -7.21
CA ALA A 285 18.46 5.67 -5.77
C ALA A 285 19.45 6.76 -5.30
N ARG A 286 20.50 7.04 -6.06
CA ARG A 286 21.47 8.11 -5.73
C ARG A 286 20.82 9.49 -5.73
N GLU A 287 19.98 9.79 -6.70
CA GLU A 287 19.27 11.07 -6.79
C GLU A 287 18.47 11.36 -5.50
N PHE A 288 17.74 10.39 -4.97
CA PHE A 288 17.00 10.56 -3.70
C PHE A 288 17.91 10.62 -2.47
N VAL A 289 19.03 9.90 -2.45
CA VAL A 289 20.03 9.98 -1.38
C VAL A 289 20.65 11.37 -1.33
N ASP A 290 20.93 11.95 -2.48
CA ASP A 290 21.47 13.34 -2.58
C ASP A 290 20.47 14.37 -2.03
N HIS A 291 19.16 14.08 -2.08
CA HIS A 291 18.11 14.83 -1.39
C HIS A 291 17.99 14.50 0.12
N GLY A 292 18.89 13.72 0.67
CA GLY A 292 18.96 13.39 2.11
C GLY A 292 17.87 12.45 2.60
N ARG A 293 17.25 11.65 1.71
CA ARG A 293 16.21 10.68 2.09
C ARG A 293 16.74 9.26 2.01
N PRO A 294 16.41 8.39 2.99
CA PRO A 294 16.68 6.95 2.86
C PRO A 294 15.94 6.38 1.65
N VAL A 295 16.63 5.52 0.89
CA VAL A 295 16.06 4.84 -0.27
C VAL A 295 16.20 3.34 -0.09
N ILE A 296 15.11 2.62 -0.30
CA ILE A 296 15.10 1.15 -0.23
C ILE A 296 14.53 0.60 -1.53
N GLU A 297 15.33 -0.22 -2.21
CA GLU A 297 14.92 -0.89 -3.44
C GLU A 297 14.20 -2.20 -3.10
N VAL A 298 12.93 -2.31 -3.51
CA VAL A 298 12.14 -3.55 -3.41
C VAL A 298 12.16 -4.24 -4.77
N PRO A 299 12.69 -5.47 -4.86
CA PRO A 299 12.75 -6.19 -6.13
C PRO A 299 11.37 -6.67 -6.58
N PHE A 300 11.25 -6.98 -7.86
CA PHE A 300 10.05 -7.63 -8.40
C PHE A 300 9.75 -8.94 -7.68
N ASP A 301 8.48 -9.10 -7.33
CA ASP A 301 7.97 -10.32 -6.71
C ASP A 301 6.69 -10.77 -7.44
N PRO A 302 6.70 -11.97 -8.05
CA PRO A 302 5.53 -12.50 -8.76
C PRO A 302 4.28 -12.60 -7.89
N HIS A 303 4.43 -12.85 -6.57
CA HIS A 303 3.32 -12.93 -5.63
C HIS A 303 2.57 -11.61 -5.50
N LEU A 304 3.26 -10.48 -5.57
CA LEU A 304 2.65 -9.16 -5.40
C LEU A 304 1.87 -8.68 -6.64
N ARG A 305 2.17 -9.22 -7.84
CA ARG A 305 1.63 -8.71 -9.10
C ARG A 305 0.16 -9.05 -9.38
N PRO A 306 -0.36 -10.26 -9.14
CA PRO A 306 -1.72 -10.66 -9.55
C PRO A 306 -2.84 -9.89 -8.88
N GLY A 307 -2.59 -9.17 -7.79
CA GLY A 307 -3.61 -8.42 -7.06
C GLY A 307 -4.39 -9.23 -6.02
N GLY A 308 -3.96 -10.48 -5.73
CA GLY A 308 -4.51 -11.33 -4.66
C GLY A 308 -4.07 -10.92 -3.25
N VAL A 309 -4.46 -11.70 -2.26
CA VAL A 309 -4.04 -11.52 -0.86
C VAL A 309 -2.52 -11.56 -0.75
N ILE A 310 -1.95 -10.69 0.08
CA ILE A 310 -0.51 -10.65 0.32
C ILE A 310 -0.19 -11.47 1.57
N ASP A 311 0.52 -12.58 1.37
CA ASP A 311 1.08 -13.38 2.43
C ASP A 311 2.60 -13.13 2.52
N VAL A 312 2.98 -12.37 3.55
CA VAL A 312 4.38 -11.98 3.77
C VAL A 312 5.24 -13.13 4.29
N ASN A 313 4.63 -14.22 4.77
CA ASN A 313 5.31 -15.31 5.46
C ASN A 313 5.56 -16.52 4.58
N SER A 314 4.57 -16.93 3.79
CA SER A 314 4.64 -18.18 3.03
C SER A 314 4.80 -18.00 1.53
N GLU A 315 4.27 -16.91 0.95
CA GLU A 315 4.25 -16.72 -0.50
C GLU A 315 5.21 -15.64 -1.01
N MET A 316 5.54 -14.65 -0.17
CA MET A 316 6.48 -13.60 -0.56
C MET A 316 7.91 -14.14 -0.66
N ALA A 317 8.61 -13.78 -1.73
CA ALA A 317 10.01 -14.16 -1.92
C ALA A 317 10.88 -13.65 -0.75
N PRO A 318 11.83 -14.47 -0.24
CA PRO A 318 12.66 -14.07 0.91
C PRO A 318 13.47 -12.77 0.69
N ALA A 319 13.86 -12.48 -0.55
CA ALA A 319 14.56 -11.23 -0.89
C ALA A 319 13.65 -10.03 -0.73
N THR A 320 12.41 -10.12 -1.19
CA THR A 320 11.38 -9.08 -1.08
C THR A 320 10.99 -8.86 0.38
N ARG A 321 10.75 -9.94 1.13
CA ARG A 321 10.43 -9.86 2.56
C ARG A 321 11.53 -9.13 3.34
N ARG A 322 12.81 -9.45 3.09
CA ARG A 322 13.93 -8.75 3.74
C ARG A 322 13.93 -7.25 3.43
N LYS A 323 13.55 -6.85 2.21
CA LYS A 323 13.46 -5.42 1.86
C LYS A 323 12.30 -4.73 2.56
N PHE A 324 11.16 -5.38 2.69
CA PHE A 324 10.06 -4.86 3.49
C PHE A 324 10.38 -4.82 4.99
N LEU A 325 11.16 -5.77 5.53
CA LEU A 325 11.71 -5.67 6.89
C LEU A 325 12.60 -4.44 7.04
N GLU A 326 13.46 -4.13 6.06
CA GLU A 326 14.30 -2.94 6.04
C GLU A 326 13.45 -1.65 6.02
N VAL A 327 12.38 -1.60 5.21
CA VAL A 327 11.41 -0.49 5.17
C VAL A 327 10.75 -0.32 6.54
N THR A 328 10.19 -1.39 7.08
CA THR A 328 9.48 -1.39 8.37
C THR A 328 10.39 -0.98 9.52
N ALA A 329 11.64 -1.47 9.56
CA ALA A 329 12.65 -1.10 10.55
C ALA A 329 13.05 0.37 10.44
N THR A 330 13.17 0.91 9.23
CA THR A 330 13.47 2.34 9.00
C THR A 330 12.35 3.22 9.56
N ILE A 331 11.10 2.87 9.32
CA ILE A 331 9.94 3.57 9.91
C ILE A 331 9.94 3.46 11.43
N ALA A 332 10.20 2.27 11.99
CA ALA A 332 10.28 2.09 13.45
C ALA A 332 11.42 2.93 14.07
N GLY A 333 12.50 3.16 13.35
CA GLY A 333 13.58 4.06 13.75
C GLY A 333 13.14 5.52 13.96
N TYR A 334 11.99 5.91 13.43
CA TYR A 334 11.43 7.26 13.63
C TYR A 334 10.53 7.35 14.88
N PHE A 335 10.17 6.23 15.55
CA PHE A 335 9.32 6.25 16.73
C PHE A 335 9.86 7.17 17.84
N ALA A 336 11.18 7.17 18.06
CA ALA A 336 11.84 8.00 19.06
C ALA A 336 11.84 9.50 18.72
N ARG A 337 11.55 9.88 17.48
CA ARG A 337 11.53 11.29 17.03
C ARG A 337 10.16 11.95 17.23
N ARG A 338 9.17 11.20 17.68
CA ARG A 338 7.84 11.73 17.90
C ARG A 338 7.86 12.70 19.08
N PRO A 339 7.45 13.97 18.90
CA PRO A 339 7.19 14.85 20.05
C PRO A 339 6.07 14.24 20.89
N ASP A 340 6.24 14.27 22.20
CA ASP A 340 5.25 13.74 23.13
C ASP A 340 3.95 14.56 23.04
N ARG A 341 3.01 14.08 22.22
CA ARG A 341 1.68 14.69 22.07
C ARG A 341 0.77 14.45 23.29
N SER A 342 1.23 13.68 24.27
CA SER A 342 0.45 13.44 25.51
C SER A 342 0.35 14.69 26.38
N ALA A 343 1.28 15.63 26.23
CA ALA A 343 1.25 16.92 26.94
C ALA A 343 0.14 17.86 26.46
N ASP A 344 -0.26 17.77 25.20
CA ASP A 344 -1.26 18.64 24.57
C ASP A 344 -2.72 18.23 24.87
N ARG A 345 -2.93 17.08 25.52
CA ARG A 345 -4.25 16.52 25.85
C ARG A 345 -4.68 16.76 27.29
N ARG A 346 -3.93 17.55 28.08
CA ARG A 346 -4.44 18.00 29.37
C ARG A 346 -5.59 18.99 29.13
N PRO A 347 -6.81 18.71 29.65
CA PRO A 347 -7.86 19.73 29.66
C PRO A 347 -7.37 20.92 30.47
N PRO A 348 -7.76 22.16 30.13
CA PRO A 348 -7.43 23.31 30.95
C PRO A 348 -7.99 23.07 32.36
N GLU A 349 -7.11 23.14 33.36
CA GLU A 349 -7.51 23.13 34.76
C GLU A 349 -8.38 24.39 35.00
N HIS A 350 -9.65 24.19 35.31
CA HIS A 350 -10.58 25.21 35.76
C HIS A 350 -10.50 25.36 37.27
#